data_c15a95c3745b2f78df05fa6c0b52d37f
#
_entry.id   c15a95c3745b2f78df05fa6c0b52d37f
#
_cell.length_a   1.000
_cell.length_b   1.000
_cell.length_c   1.000
_cell.angle_alpha   90.00
_cell.angle_beta   90.00
_cell.angle_gamma   90.00
#
_symmetry.space_group_name_H-M   'P 1'
#
loop_
_entity.id
_entity.type
_entity.pdbx_description
1 polymer ?
#
loop_
_entity_poly.entity_id
_entity_poly.type
_entity_poly.pdbx_seq_one_letter_code
_entity_poly.pdbx_strand_id
1 'polypeptide(L)'
;MPSVKQPPQATLLLNTSLFRPGDRVGVAVSGGADSVALLLALHAANRAEREALGVGLSVVHVNHGIRGAESDADAEFVQALAHRLGLPLHLHRADAPARADAERETLEEAARNLRYDYFRQLAQ
;
A
#
# COMPACT_ATOMS: atom_id res chain seq x y z
N MET A 1 23.28 15.83 11.58
CA MET A 1 22.88 15.31 11.23
C MET A 1 22.39 14.74 11.01
N PRO A 2 22.62 14.64 11.06
CA PRO A 2 22.23 13.93 10.67
C PRO A 2 21.72 13.36 10.26
N SER A 3 21.68 13.44 10.04
CA SER A 3 21.06 12.84 9.56
C SER A 3 20.86 11.96 9.31
N VAL A 4 21.12 11.71 9.22
CA VAL A 4 21.23 10.82 9.04
C VAL A 4 20.61 10.15 8.86
N LYS A 5 20.42 9.84 9.11
CA LYS A 5 19.73 9.12 8.99
C LYS A 5 18.80 8.94 8.30
N GLN A 6 18.88 9.05 7.62
CA GLN A 6 17.93 9.01 6.80
C GLN A 6 17.76 7.76 6.22
N PRO A 7 17.21 6.84 6.85
CA PRO A 7 16.87 5.57 6.29
C PRO A 7 16.11 5.74 5.07
N PRO A 8 15.37 6.66 5.00
CA PRO A 8 14.58 6.85 3.83
C PRO A 8 15.41 6.87 2.62
N GLN A 9 16.64 6.91 2.82
CA GLN A 9 17.48 6.87 1.72
C GLN A 9 17.24 5.70 0.85
N ALA A 10 16.79 4.66 1.41
CA ALA A 10 16.48 3.52 0.60
C ALA A 10 15.46 3.86 -0.43
N THR A 11 14.67 4.82 -0.11
CA THR A 11 13.64 5.20 -1.03
C THR A 11 14.19 5.89 -2.24
N LEU A 12 15.39 6.35 -2.16
CA LEU A 12 16.03 6.94 -3.29
C LEU A 12 16.35 5.92 -4.34
N LEU A 13 16.20 4.63 -4.01
CA LEU A 13 16.39 3.56 -4.96
C LEU A 13 15.16 3.29 -5.80
N LEU A 14 14.11 4.11 -5.65
CA LEU A 14 12.95 3.97 -6.49
C LEU A 14 13.34 4.12 -7.95
N ASN A 15 12.88 3.17 -8.76
CA ASN A 15 13.09 3.27 -10.19
C ASN A 15 12.00 4.13 -10.80
N THR A 16 12.25 5.42 -10.86
CA THR A 16 11.26 6.38 -11.34
C THR A 16 10.95 6.23 -12.82
N SER A 17 11.77 5.47 -13.55
CA SER A 17 11.50 5.23 -14.97
C SER A 17 10.29 4.35 -15.20
N LEU A 18 9.78 3.69 -14.14
CA LEU A 18 8.57 2.87 -14.23
C LEU A 18 7.29 3.72 -14.26
N PHE A 19 7.40 4.98 -13.93
CA PHE A 19 6.23 5.86 -13.83
C PHE A 19 6.26 6.94 -14.89
N ARG A 20 5.10 7.29 -15.41
CA ARG A 20 4.94 8.39 -16.36
C ARG A 20 4.00 9.42 -15.76
N PRO A 21 4.23 10.70 -16.02
CA PRO A 21 3.30 11.74 -15.56
C PRO A 21 1.88 11.42 -16.02
N GLY A 22 0.93 11.56 -15.12
CA GLY A 22 -0.47 11.24 -15.39
C GLY A 22 -0.89 9.83 -15.04
N ASP A 23 0.05 8.93 -14.75
CA ASP A 23 -0.29 7.58 -14.33
C ASP A 23 -1.04 7.62 -13.01
N ARG A 24 -1.95 6.66 -12.84
CA ARG A 24 -2.60 6.45 -11.55
C ARG A 24 -1.94 5.25 -10.89
N VAL A 25 -1.40 5.47 -9.70
CA VAL A 25 -0.60 4.48 -8.99
C VAL A 25 -1.23 4.19 -7.64
N GLY A 26 -1.63 2.94 -7.44
CA GLY A 26 -2.11 2.49 -6.15
C GLY A 26 -0.98 1.81 -5.40
N VAL A 27 -0.72 2.25 -4.19
CA VAL A 27 0.31 1.67 -3.34
C VAL A 27 -0.33 0.76 -2.32
N ALA A 28 0.01 -0.51 -2.38
CA ALA A 28 -0.48 -1.50 -1.43
C ALA A 28 0.25 -1.32 -0.11
N VAL A 29 -0.48 -0.94 0.91
CA VAL A 29 0.09 -0.68 2.25
C VAL A 29 -0.51 -1.66 3.24
N SER A 30 0.32 -2.51 3.79
CA SER A 30 -0.10 -3.53 4.75
C SER A 30 -0.14 -3.02 6.19
N GLY A 31 0.49 -1.90 6.46
CA GLY A 31 0.73 -1.42 7.82
C GLY A 31 2.13 -1.72 8.32
N GLY A 32 2.86 -2.57 7.61
CA GLY A 32 4.26 -2.87 7.96
C GLY A 32 5.20 -1.77 7.51
N ALA A 33 6.38 -1.75 8.12
CA ALA A 33 7.34 -0.68 7.92
C ALA A 33 7.77 -0.50 6.47
N ASP A 34 7.96 -1.60 5.74
CA ASP A 34 8.43 -1.54 4.36
C ASP A 34 7.41 -0.90 3.42
N SER A 35 6.14 -1.28 3.57
CA SER A 35 5.09 -0.73 2.72
C SER A 35 4.84 0.74 3.04
N VAL A 36 4.94 1.12 4.30
CA VAL A 36 4.80 2.52 4.71
C VAL A 36 5.96 3.35 4.18
N ALA A 37 7.18 2.82 4.24
CA ALA A 37 8.35 3.51 3.72
C ALA A 37 8.22 3.76 2.21
N LEU A 38 7.74 2.77 1.47
CA LEU A 38 7.51 2.91 0.04
C LEU A 38 6.47 4.00 -0.25
N LEU A 39 5.37 4.00 0.49
CA LEU A 39 4.34 5.02 0.31
C LEU A 39 4.90 6.42 0.57
N LEU A 40 5.63 6.60 1.66
CA LEU A 40 6.20 7.89 2.01
C LEU A 40 7.21 8.35 0.96
N ALA A 41 7.99 7.42 0.41
CA ALA A 41 8.96 7.73 -0.63
C ALA A 41 8.27 8.21 -1.90
N LEU A 42 7.24 7.50 -2.32
CA LEU A 42 6.50 7.88 -3.52
C LEU A 42 5.77 9.21 -3.32
N HIS A 43 5.19 9.40 -2.15
CA HIS A 43 4.52 10.65 -1.84
C HIS A 43 5.50 11.84 -1.88
N ALA A 44 6.67 11.68 -1.30
CA ALA A 44 7.69 12.71 -1.31
C ALA A 44 8.17 13.00 -2.74
N ALA A 45 8.43 11.95 -3.53
CA ALA A 45 8.85 12.11 -4.91
C ALA A 45 7.79 12.80 -5.75
N ASN A 46 6.52 12.53 -5.46
CA ASN A 46 5.41 13.13 -6.19
C ASN A 46 5.21 14.61 -5.84
N ARG A 47 5.70 15.03 -4.69
CA ARG A 47 5.59 16.42 -4.23
C ARG A 47 6.88 17.22 -4.40
N ALA A 48 7.89 16.64 -5.01
CA ALA A 48 9.16 17.31 -5.19
C ALA A 48 8.99 18.56 -6.07
N GLU A 49 9.76 19.60 -5.78
CA GLU A 49 9.68 20.83 -6.56
C GLU A 49 10.25 20.64 -7.95
N ARG A 50 11.21 19.73 -8.09
CA ARG A 50 11.82 19.42 -9.37
C ARG A 50 11.69 17.94 -9.65
N GLU A 51 11.47 17.62 -10.91
CA GLU A 51 11.37 16.23 -11.36
C GLU A 51 10.33 15.43 -10.56
N ALA A 52 9.23 16.09 -10.20
CA ALA A 52 8.14 15.40 -9.54
C ALA A 52 7.62 14.29 -10.43
N LEU A 53 7.17 13.19 -9.83
CA LEU A 53 6.65 12.06 -10.59
C LEU A 53 5.39 12.42 -11.39
N GLY A 54 4.57 13.31 -10.85
CA GLY A 54 3.34 13.71 -11.53
C GLY A 54 2.30 12.62 -11.65
N VAL A 55 2.29 11.66 -10.73
CA VAL A 55 1.32 10.56 -10.75
C VAL A 55 0.17 10.83 -9.80
N GLY A 56 -0.98 10.23 -10.09
CA GLY A 56 -2.11 10.23 -9.16
C GLY A 56 -1.94 9.09 -8.18
N LEU A 57 -1.54 9.41 -6.96
CA LEU A 57 -1.19 8.43 -5.95
C LEU A 57 -2.40 8.11 -5.07
N SER A 58 -2.63 6.84 -4.80
CA SER A 58 -3.65 6.40 -3.87
C SER A 58 -3.12 5.26 -3.01
N VAL A 59 -3.77 5.03 -1.88
CA VAL A 59 -3.39 3.98 -0.95
C VAL A 59 -4.39 2.85 -1.06
N VAL A 60 -3.89 1.63 -1.12
CA VAL A 60 -4.73 0.43 -1.18
C VAL A 60 -4.40 -0.45 0.01
N HIS A 61 -5.41 -0.84 0.76
CA HIS A 61 -5.24 -1.74 1.90
C HIS A 61 -6.29 -2.83 1.88
N VAL A 62 -5.84 -4.08 2.07
CA VAL A 62 -6.74 -5.21 2.15
C VAL A 62 -6.68 -5.78 3.57
N ASN A 63 -7.82 -5.78 4.25
CA ASN A 63 -7.96 -6.40 5.55
C ASN A 63 -8.48 -7.81 5.35
N HIS A 64 -7.66 -8.81 5.62
CA HIS A 64 -7.98 -10.20 5.36
C HIS A 64 -8.76 -10.88 6.49
N GLY A 65 -8.96 -10.19 7.61
CA GLY A 65 -9.70 -10.76 8.73
C GLY A 65 -8.98 -11.88 9.48
N ILE A 66 -7.69 -12.01 9.28
CA ILE A 66 -6.95 -13.14 9.83
C ILE A 66 -6.67 -12.98 11.32
N ARG A 67 -6.33 -11.77 11.73
CA ARG A 67 -5.88 -11.51 13.10
C ARG A 67 -6.87 -10.69 13.92
N GLY A 68 -8.10 -10.60 13.47
CA GLY A 68 -9.14 -9.90 14.21
C GLY A 68 -8.77 -8.46 14.55
N ALA A 69 -8.59 -8.17 15.83
CA ALA A 69 -8.32 -6.81 16.29
C ALA A 69 -7.01 -6.24 15.74
N GLU A 70 -5.99 -7.07 15.53
CA GLU A 70 -4.75 -6.59 14.93
C GLU A 70 -4.93 -6.18 13.49
N SER A 71 -5.73 -6.93 12.73
CA SER A 71 -6.04 -6.57 11.35
C SER A 71 -6.82 -5.26 11.29
N ASP A 72 -7.72 -5.05 12.24
CA ASP A 72 -8.50 -3.81 12.31
C ASP A 72 -7.61 -2.64 12.72
N ALA A 73 -6.66 -2.85 13.62
CA ALA A 73 -5.72 -1.83 14.03
C ALA A 73 -4.83 -1.40 12.86
N ASP A 74 -4.39 -2.36 12.04
CA ASP A 74 -3.61 -2.06 10.84
C ASP A 74 -4.43 -1.22 9.86
N ALA A 75 -5.70 -1.58 9.67
CA ALA A 75 -6.58 -0.83 8.78
C ALA A 75 -6.77 0.61 9.29
N GLU A 76 -6.96 0.79 10.58
CA GLU A 76 -7.09 2.11 11.17
C GLU A 76 -5.82 2.93 11.01
N PHE A 77 -4.66 2.31 11.19
CA PHE A 77 -3.37 2.97 11.00
C PHE A 77 -3.21 3.46 9.57
N VAL A 78 -3.49 2.59 8.60
CA VAL A 78 -3.36 2.93 7.18
C VAL A 78 -4.35 4.03 6.81
N GLN A 79 -5.55 3.96 7.34
CA GLN A 79 -6.58 4.97 7.09
C GLN A 79 -6.14 6.35 7.61
N ALA A 80 -5.61 6.40 8.82
CA ALA A 80 -5.12 7.64 9.39
C ALA A 80 -3.93 8.19 8.60
N LEU A 81 -3.04 7.30 8.13
CA LEU A 81 -1.90 7.70 7.35
C LEU A 81 -2.32 8.30 6.00
N ALA A 82 -3.23 7.64 5.30
CA ALA A 82 -3.73 8.12 4.02
C ALA A 82 -4.39 9.49 4.20
N HIS A 83 -5.17 9.65 5.25
CA HIS A 83 -5.83 10.92 5.54
C HIS A 83 -4.80 12.03 5.80
N ARG A 84 -3.78 11.72 6.59
CA ARG A 84 -2.73 12.70 6.91
C ARG A 84 -1.98 13.13 5.66
N LEU A 85 -1.75 12.22 4.72
CA LEU A 85 -1.06 12.52 3.48
C LEU A 85 -1.97 13.15 2.42
N GLY A 86 -3.28 13.20 2.69
CA GLY A 86 -4.23 13.73 1.72
C GLY A 86 -4.44 12.84 0.52
N LEU A 87 -4.27 11.53 0.68
CA LEU A 87 -4.37 10.57 -0.41
C LEU A 87 -5.67 9.77 -0.33
N PRO A 88 -6.27 9.45 -1.47
CA PRO A 88 -7.43 8.55 -1.49
C PRO A 88 -7.06 7.19 -0.94
N LEU A 89 -7.99 6.55 -0.26
CA LEU A 89 -7.81 5.22 0.29
C LEU A 89 -8.84 4.27 -0.30
N HIS A 90 -8.35 3.15 -0.80
CA HIS A 90 -9.19 2.03 -1.20
C HIS A 90 -9.03 0.95 -0.15
N LEU A 91 -10.03 0.78 0.69
CA LEU A 91 -10.01 -0.20 1.75
C LEU A 91 -10.93 -1.35 1.37
N HIS A 92 -10.41 -2.55 1.37
CA HIS A 92 -11.17 -3.75 1.05
C HIS A 92 -11.10 -4.72 2.22
N ARG A 93 -12.24 -5.27 2.60
CA ARG A 93 -12.30 -6.34 3.59
C ARG A 93 -12.52 -7.64 2.86
N ALA A 94 -11.71 -8.62 3.18
CA ALA A 94 -11.79 -9.95 2.59
C ALA A 94 -11.75 -10.98 3.71
N ASP A 95 -12.38 -12.12 3.48
CA ASP A 95 -12.40 -13.19 4.47
C ASP A 95 -11.48 -14.30 4.01
N ALA A 96 -10.19 -14.17 4.36
CA ALA A 96 -9.21 -15.17 3.97
C ALA A 96 -9.48 -16.53 4.61
N PRO A 97 -9.90 -16.62 5.89
CA PRO A 97 -10.24 -17.93 6.44
C PRO A 97 -11.36 -18.63 5.67
N ALA A 98 -12.40 -17.93 5.28
CA ALA A 98 -13.48 -18.53 4.53
C ALA A 98 -13.04 -18.98 3.14
N ARG A 99 -12.22 -18.19 2.47
CA ARG A 99 -11.68 -18.57 1.18
C ARG A 99 -10.75 -19.77 1.28
N ALA A 100 -9.88 -19.80 2.28
CA ALA A 100 -8.96 -20.91 2.49
C ALA A 100 -9.74 -22.22 2.63
N ASP A 101 -10.83 -22.19 3.39
CA ASP A 101 -11.65 -23.34 3.61
C ASP A 101 -12.39 -23.75 2.34
N ALA A 102 -12.99 -22.81 1.63
CA ALA A 102 -13.77 -23.08 0.44
C ALA A 102 -12.90 -23.59 -0.73
N GLU A 103 -11.71 -23.04 -0.89
CA GLU A 103 -10.84 -23.36 -2.04
C GLU A 103 -9.73 -24.32 -1.67
N ARG A 104 -9.72 -24.83 -0.45
CA ARG A 104 -8.67 -25.75 0.03
C ARG A 104 -7.28 -25.16 -0.14
N GLU A 105 -7.14 -23.89 0.18
CA GLU A 105 -5.87 -23.18 0.14
C GLU A 105 -5.36 -23.00 1.56
N THR A 106 -4.06 -22.74 1.69
CA THR A 106 -3.56 -22.30 2.98
C THR A 106 -4.08 -20.90 3.23
N LEU A 107 -4.07 -20.47 4.48
CA LEU A 107 -4.52 -19.13 4.83
C LEU A 107 -3.70 -18.07 4.11
N GLU A 108 -2.40 -18.30 3.99
CA GLU A 108 -1.49 -17.39 3.30
C GLU A 108 -1.78 -17.30 1.81
N GLU A 109 -2.04 -18.43 1.17
CA GLU A 109 -2.42 -18.46 -0.25
C GLU A 109 -3.74 -17.74 -0.48
N ALA A 110 -4.73 -17.97 0.39
CA ALA A 110 -6.02 -17.33 0.28
C ALA A 110 -5.88 -15.82 0.40
N ALA A 111 -5.11 -15.34 1.36
CA ALA A 111 -4.89 -13.91 1.55
C ALA A 111 -4.23 -13.29 0.31
N ARG A 112 -3.22 -13.97 -0.24
CA ARG A 112 -2.54 -13.48 -1.43
C ARG A 112 -3.48 -13.41 -2.62
N ASN A 113 -4.27 -14.46 -2.83
CA ASN A 113 -5.17 -14.54 -3.98
C ASN A 113 -6.26 -13.48 -3.90
N LEU A 114 -6.83 -13.27 -2.70
CA LEU A 114 -7.82 -12.23 -2.49
C LEU A 114 -7.24 -10.84 -2.78
N ARG A 115 -6.01 -10.61 -2.36
CA ARG A 115 -5.34 -9.32 -2.57
C ARG A 115 -5.12 -9.07 -4.05
N TYR A 116 -4.63 -10.06 -4.79
CA TYR A 116 -4.41 -9.91 -6.22
C TYR A 116 -5.72 -9.76 -6.98
N ASP A 117 -6.76 -10.47 -6.58
CA ASP A 117 -8.08 -10.34 -7.19
C ASP A 117 -8.59 -8.91 -7.05
N TYR A 118 -8.44 -8.34 -5.86
CA TYR A 118 -8.87 -6.97 -5.60
C TYR A 118 -8.04 -5.98 -6.42
N PHE A 119 -6.74 -6.18 -6.50
CA PHE A 119 -5.87 -5.29 -7.28
C PHE A 119 -6.26 -5.32 -8.76
N ARG A 120 -6.60 -6.50 -9.28
CA ARG A 120 -7.07 -6.59 -10.66
C ARG A 120 -8.36 -5.83 -10.88
N GLN A 121 -9.26 -5.86 -9.92
CA GLN A 121 -10.51 -5.10 -10.01
C GLN A 121 -10.24 -3.60 -10.05
N LEU A 122 -9.32 -3.13 -9.22
CA LEU A 122 -8.98 -1.71 -9.19
C LEU A 122 -8.31 -1.24 -10.47
N ALA A 123 -7.58 -2.11 -11.13
CA ALA A 123 -6.83 -1.75 -12.32
C ALA A 123 -7.70 -1.63 -13.57
N GLN A 124 -8.91 -2.15 -13.53
CA GLN A 124 -9.83 -2.11 -14.68
C GLN A 124 -10.51 -0.75 -14.87
#